data_cb98399250d4d3495dd7468376d8e449
#
_entry.id   cb98399250d4d3495dd7468376d8e449
#
_cell.length_a   1.000
_cell.length_b   1.000
_cell.length_c   1.000
_cell.angle_alpha   90.00
_cell.angle_beta   90.00
_cell.angle_gamma   90.00
#
_symmetry.space_group_name_H-M   'P 1'
#
loop_
_entity.id
_entity.type
_entity.pdbx_description
1 polymer ?
#
loop_
_entity_poly.entity_id
_entity_poly.type
_entity_poly.pdbx_seq_one_letter_code
_entity_poly.pdbx_strand_id
1 'polypeptide(L)'
;MEQFALCDVVMTQIKVSGGKTHSFATADEISCKPVIEEGKAKTLTIKNKLIASKQTPDMVLGHDITCKDNVFAPALLADIQGGTVTNSDSFTKYTAPNVGAMPNTKAFEFIAYVEVVGDNGPTGDYLKYTFPNCKGSFISPNFKDGEYYANEYTIKSRPALNTSLYTVELVSELPVGVVAFKHPALEVEEEQIEE
;
A
#
# COMPACT_ATOMS: atom_id res chain seq x y z
N MET A 1 5.70 14.38 25.71
CA MET A 1 5.72 13.46 24.54
C MET A 1 4.33 13.50 23.96
N GLU A 2 4.19 13.98 22.75
CA GLU A 2 2.88 14.02 22.09
C GLU A 2 2.43 12.61 21.76
N GLN A 3 1.16 12.32 21.98
CA GLN A 3 0.53 11.04 21.69
C GLN A 3 -0.61 11.31 20.73
N PHE A 4 -0.70 10.51 19.66
CA PHE A 4 -1.71 10.63 18.63
C PHE A 4 -2.61 9.40 18.66
N ALA A 5 -3.92 9.60 18.79
CA ALA A 5 -4.88 8.56 18.46
C ALA A 5 -5.08 8.55 16.95
N LEU A 6 -5.06 7.38 16.35
CA LEU A 6 -5.17 7.22 14.91
C LEU A 6 -6.43 6.44 14.59
N CYS A 7 -7.14 6.90 13.58
CA CYS A 7 -8.31 6.23 13.04
C CYS A 7 -8.20 6.27 11.50
N ASP A 8 -8.87 5.40 10.83
CA ASP A 8 -9.09 5.34 9.38
C ASP A 8 -7.91 5.66 8.45
N VAL A 9 -7.72 4.85 7.45
CA VAL A 9 -6.83 5.14 6.32
C VAL A 9 -7.59 6.00 5.32
N VAL A 10 -7.32 7.31 5.35
CA VAL A 10 -8.05 8.28 4.53
C VAL A 10 -7.64 8.24 3.08
N MET A 11 -6.36 8.03 2.82
CA MET A 11 -5.82 8.01 1.47
C MET A 11 -4.55 7.18 1.38
N THR A 12 -4.37 6.55 0.23
CA THR A 12 -3.14 5.88 -0.17
C THR A 12 -2.62 6.45 -1.47
N GLN A 13 -1.29 6.52 -1.60
CA GLN A 13 -0.64 6.92 -2.83
C GLN A 13 0.47 5.94 -3.21
N ILE A 14 0.56 5.67 -4.50
CA ILE A 14 1.68 4.96 -5.11
C ILE A 14 2.35 5.89 -6.09
N LYS A 15 3.56 6.35 -5.74
CA LYS A 15 4.39 7.22 -6.60
C LYS A 15 5.38 6.36 -7.37
N VAL A 16 5.11 6.15 -8.64
CA VAL A 16 5.97 5.35 -9.50
C VAL A 16 7.21 6.16 -9.92
N SER A 17 8.36 5.54 -9.90
CA SER A 17 9.60 6.14 -10.40
C SER A 17 9.42 6.51 -11.87
N GLY A 18 9.49 7.81 -12.19
CA GLY A 18 9.21 8.34 -13.52
C GLY A 18 7.98 9.24 -13.61
N GLY A 19 7.32 9.55 -12.48
CA GLY A 19 6.40 10.69 -12.38
C GLY A 19 4.90 10.38 -12.34
N LYS A 20 4.47 9.12 -12.45
CA LYS A 20 3.06 8.77 -12.23
C LYS A 20 2.78 8.61 -10.74
N THR A 21 1.71 9.24 -10.29
CA THR A 21 1.18 9.08 -8.93
C THR A 21 -0.26 8.55 -9.04
N HIS A 22 -0.51 7.42 -8.42
CA HIS A 22 -1.85 6.89 -8.24
C HIS A 22 -2.29 7.23 -6.82
N SER A 23 -3.44 7.90 -6.69
CA SER A 23 -4.02 8.25 -5.39
C SER A 23 -5.40 7.64 -5.30
N PHE A 24 -5.70 6.96 -4.20
CA PHE A 24 -7.00 6.34 -3.97
C PHE A 24 -7.37 6.40 -2.50
N ALA A 25 -8.67 6.55 -2.24
CA ALA A 25 -9.27 6.67 -0.91
C ALA A 25 -10.18 5.48 -0.60
N THR A 26 -9.90 4.32 -1.21
CA THR A 26 -10.76 3.13 -1.19
C THR A 26 -10.11 1.93 -0.53
N ALA A 27 -8.93 2.15 0.08
CA ALA A 27 -8.27 1.10 0.84
C ALA A 27 -9.11 0.73 2.07
N ASP A 28 -9.45 -0.55 2.20
CA ASP A 28 -10.21 -1.10 3.30
C ASP A 28 -9.29 -1.49 4.47
N GLU A 29 -8.15 -2.08 4.15
CA GLU A 29 -7.17 -2.52 5.14
C GLU A 29 -5.75 -2.40 4.61
N ILE A 30 -4.86 -1.85 5.44
CA ILE A 30 -3.41 -1.87 5.19
C ILE A 30 -2.71 -2.54 6.35
N SER A 31 -2.01 -3.63 6.07
CA SER A 31 -1.21 -4.36 7.05
C SER A 31 0.27 -4.29 6.68
N CYS A 32 1.11 -3.84 7.61
CA CYS A 32 2.55 -3.72 7.42
C CYS A 32 3.27 -4.70 8.34
N LYS A 33 4.03 -5.63 7.78
CA LYS A 33 4.80 -6.62 8.54
C LYS A 33 6.28 -6.41 8.31
N PRO A 34 7.11 -6.26 9.39
CA PRO A 34 8.54 -6.17 9.25
C PRO A 34 9.11 -7.51 8.76
N VAL A 35 10.08 -7.45 7.87
CA VAL A 35 10.87 -8.61 7.43
C VAL A 35 12.16 -8.59 8.21
N ILE A 36 12.31 -9.59 9.06
CA ILE A 36 13.42 -9.71 10.03
C ILE A 36 14.32 -10.86 9.59
N GLU A 37 15.62 -10.60 9.52
CA GLU A 37 16.64 -11.63 9.47
C GLU A 37 17.08 -11.93 10.91
N GLU A 38 16.78 -13.14 11.35
CA GLU A 38 17.13 -13.58 12.70
C GLU A 38 18.65 -13.69 12.90
N GLY A 39 19.11 -13.15 14.00
CA GLY A 39 20.50 -13.24 14.40
C GLY A 39 20.93 -14.68 14.70
N LYS A 40 22.13 -15.03 14.29
CA LYS A 40 22.67 -16.37 14.53
C LYS A 40 23.29 -16.49 15.92
N ALA A 41 22.83 -17.48 16.68
CA ALA A 41 23.46 -17.86 17.92
C ALA A 41 24.58 -18.91 17.66
N LYS A 42 25.76 -18.67 18.22
CA LYS A 42 26.86 -19.65 18.26
C LYS A 42 27.14 -19.98 19.70
N THR A 43 27.08 -21.28 20.04
CA THR A 43 27.37 -21.77 21.37
C THR A 43 28.60 -22.67 21.33
N LEU A 44 29.48 -22.54 22.30
CA LEU A 44 30.60 -23.44 22.55
C LEU A 44 30.28 -24.31 23.76
N THR A 45 30.13 -25.59 23.54
CA THR A 45 29.88 -26.60 24.59
C THR A 45 31.04 -27.57 24.64
N ILE A 46 31.60 -27.77 25.82
CA ILE A 46 32.69 -28.76 26.07
C ILE A 46 32.22 -29.71 27.18
N LYS A 47 32.24 -31.01 26.93
CA LYS A 47 31.83 -32.06 27.89
C LYS A 47 30.47 -31.74 28.55
N ASN A 48 29.45 -31.44 27.76
CA ASN A 48 28.09 -31.07 28.20
C ASN A 48 28.02 -29.80 29.07
N LYS A 49 29.08 -29.00 29.10
CA LYS A 49 29.09 -27.72 29.80
C LYS A 49 29.13 -26.56 28.79
N LEU A 50 28.19 -25.63 28.88
CA LEU A 50 28.18 -24.43 28.06
C LEU A 50 29.34 -23.52 28.54
N ILE A 51 30.29 -23.24 27.65
CA ILE A 51 31.47 -22.41 27.94
C ILE A 51 31.27 -20.99 27.46
N ALA A 52 30.69 -20.80 26.26
CA ALA A 52 30.44 -19.47 25.69
C ALA A 52 29.21 -19.49 24.78
N SER A 53 28.50 -18.37 24.73
CA SER A 53 27.42 -18.12 23.78
C SER A 53 27.62 -16.73 23.20
N LYS A 54 27.54 -16.62 21.88
CA LYS A 54 27.52 -15.34 21.14
C LYS A 54 26.28 -15.32 20.29
N GLN A 55 25.45 -14.30 20.44
CA GLN A 55 24.28 -14.06 19.62
C GLN A 55 24.47 -12.75 18.85
N THR A 56 24.21 -12.76 17.56
CA THR A 56 24.10 -11.54 16.76
C THR A 56 22.65 -11.03 16.87
N PRO A 57 22.43 -9.70 16.94
CA PRO A 57 21.10 -9.16 16.98
C PRO A 57 20.35 -9.41 15.65
N ASP A 58 19.04 -9.41 15.74
CA ASP A 58 18.16 -9.46 14.58
C ASP A 58 18.26 -8.16 13.78
N MET A 59 18.10 -8.27 12.46
CA MET A 59 18.15 -7.13 11.54
C MET A 59 16.85 -7.01 10.78
N VAL A 60 16.29 -5.81 10.71
CA VAL A 60 15.11 -5.52 9.88
C VAL A 60 15.58 -5.19 8.47
N LEU A 61 15.09 -5.94 7.48
CA LEU A 61 15.47 -5.79 6.07
C LEU A 61 14.47 -4.92 5.27
N GLY A 62 13.27 -4.71 5.80
CA GLY A 62 12.21 -3.97 5.12
C GLY A 62 10.83 -4.36 5.65
N HIS A 63 9.80 -4.08 4.86
CA HIS A 63 8.42 -4.40 5.21
C HIS A 63 7.71 -5.09 4.06
N ASP A 64 6.85 -6.03 4.40
CA ASP A 64 5.83 -6.57 3.51
C ASP A 64 4.51 -5.89 3.87
N ILE A 65 3.92 -5.21 2.89
CA ILE A 65 2.72 -4.40 3.03
C ILE A 65 1.62 -5.10 2.24
N THR A 66 0.55 -5.46 2.91
CA THR A 66 -0.66 -6.00 2.27
C THR A 66 -1.72 -4.91 2.28
N CYS A 67 -2.26 -4.61 1.12
CA CYS A 67 -3.32 -3.63 0.95
C CYS A 67 -4.54 -4.31 0.32
N LYS A 68 -5.70 -4.10 0.93
CA LYS A 68 -7.00 -4.49 0.37
C LYS A 68 -7.70 -3.25 -0.14
N ASP A 69 -8.16 -3.31 -1.36
CA ASP A 69 -8.88 -2.22 -2.02
C ASP A 69 -10.12 -2.76 -2.72
N ASN A 70 -11.24 -2.10 -2.49
CA ASN A 70 -12.53 -2.49 -3.05
C ASN A 70 -12.74 -1.95 -4.47
N VAL A 71 -11.73 -1.31 -5.06
CA VAL A 71 -11.81 -0.69 -6.38
C VAL A 71 -10.79 -1.28 -7.34
N PHE A 72 -11.25 -1.57 -8.54
CA PHE A 72 -10.41 -2.04 -9.61
C PHE A 72 -9.82 -0.88 -10.40
N ALA A 73 -8.50 -0.69 -10.33
CA ALA A 73 -7.77 0.34 -11.07
C ALA A 73 -6.79 -0.30 -12.07
N PRO A 74 -7.15 -0.42 -13.36
CA PRO A 74 -6.32 -1.11 -14.37
C PRO A 74 -4.93 -0.53 -14.54
N ALA A 75 -4.80 0.79 -14.47
CA ALA A 75 -3.51 1.48 -14.59
C ALA A 75 -2.58 1.15 -13.41
N LEU A 76 -3.14 1.07 -12.19
CA LEU A 76 -2.41 0.66 -11.00
C LEU A 76 -1.93 -0.79 -11.11
N LEU A 77 -2.77 -1.69 -11.63
CA LEU A 77 -2.40 -3.08 -11.91
C LEU A 77 -1.17 -3.19 -12.81
N ALA A 78 -1.15 -2.43 -13.91
CA ALA A 78 -0.04 -2.44 -14.85
C ALA A 78 1.26 -1.95 -14.21
N ASP A 79 1.20 -0.98 -13.30
CA ASP A 79 2.36 -0.45 -12.61
C ASP A 79 2.83 -1.36 -11.45
N ILE A 80 1.92 -2.06 -10.76
CA ILE A 80 2.25 -2.96 -9.64
C ILE A 80 2.79 -4.32 -10.13
N GLN A 81 2.07 -4.99 -11.03
CA GLN A 81 2.44 -6.34 -11.46
C GLN A 81 2.95 -6.44 -12.89
N GLY A 82 2.94 -5.33 -13.64
CA GLY A 82 3.27 -5.33 -15.07
C GLY A 82 2.05 -5.69 -15.94
N GLY A 83 2.30 -5.94 -17.23
CA GLY A 83 1.25 -6.18 -18.20
C GLY A 83 0.92 -4.94 -19.02
N THR A 84 -0.15 -5.00 -19.81
CA THR A 84 -0.57 -3.93 -20.70
C THR A 84 -2.05 -3.62 -20.55
N VAL A 85 -2.36 -2.33 -20.52
CA VAL A 85 -3.75 -1.82 -20.56
C VAL A 85 -4.04 -1.31 -21.98
N THR A 86 -5.12 -1.76 -22.55
CA THR A 86 -5.61 -1.29 -23.86
C THR A 86 -6.70 -0.24 -23.62
N ASN A 87 -6.56 0.93 -24.27
CA ASN A 87 -7.45 2.10 -24.13
C ASN A 87 -7.58 2.58 -22.67
N SER A 88 -6.59 3.39 -22.21
CA SER A 88 -6.53 3.89 -20.84
C SER A 88 -7.71 4.81 -20.48
N ASP A 89 -8.24 5.55 -21.44
CA ASP A 89 -9.33 6.51 -21.22
C ASP A 89 -10.70 5.84 -21.14
N SER A 90 -10.84 4.71 -21.82
CA SER A 90 -12.05 3.88 -21.85
C SER A 90 -11.62 2.42 -21.71
N PHE A 91 -11.37 1.99 -20.48
CA PHE A 91 -10.83 0.67 -20.19
C PHE A 91 -11.53 -0.41 -20.98
N THR A 92 -10.77 -1.11 -21.83
CA THR A 92 -11.30 -2.22 -22.64
C THR A 92 -10.71 -3.56 -22.18
N LYS A 93 -9.42 -3.60 -21.91
CA LYS A 93 -8.73 -4.86 -21.61
C LYS A 93 -7.46 -4.62 -20.81
N TYR A 94 -7.23 -5.46 -19.82
CA TYR A 94 -5.94 -5.65 -19.20
C TYR A 94 -5.40 -7.04 -19.56
N THR A 95 -4.14 -7.10 -19.99
CA THR A 95 -3.43 -8.35 -20.28
C THR A 95 -2.28 -8.49 -19.32
N ALA A 96 -2.33 -9.50 -18.44
CA ALA A 96 -1.28 -9.82 -17.50
C ALA A 96 0.02 -10.26 -18.23
N PRO A 97 1.19 -10.21 -17.55
CA PRO A 97 2.43 -10.75 -18.09
C PRO A 97 2.31 -12.23 -18.46
N ASN A 98 3.07 -12.66 -19.46
CA ASN A 98 3.08 -14.05 -19.89
C ASN A 98 3.61 -14.98 -18.80
N VAL A 99 3.21 -16.24 -18.83
CA VAL A 99 3.72 -17.28 -17.96
C VAL A 99 5.24 -17.41 -18.16
N GLY A 100 5.99 -17.36 -17.04
CA GLY A 100 7.46 -17.41 -17.04
C GLY A 100 8.14 -16.05 -17.30
N ALA A 101 7.40 -14.99 -17.61
CA ALA A 101 7.96 -13.66 -17.68
C ALA A 101 8.23 -13.13 -16.27
N MET A 102 9.36 -12.45 -16.09
CA MET A 102 9.58 -11.68 -14.87
C MET A 102 8.65 -10.46 -14.88
N PRO A 103 7.93 -10.18 -13.78
CA PRO A 103 7.15 -8.97 -13.70
C PRO A 103 8.10 -7.77 -13.80
N ASN A 104 7.91 -6.95 -14.81
CA ASN A 104 8.66 -5.70 -14.95
C ASN A 104 8.04 -4.64 -14.06
N THR A 105 8.23 -4.79 -12.76
CA THR A 105 7.71 -3.84 -11.78
C THR A 105 8.71 -2.72 -11.57
N LYS A 106 8.29 -1.50 -11.87
CA LYS A 106 9.05 -0.30 -11.53
C LYS A 106 9.05 -0.13 -10.02
N ALA A 107 10.16 0.36 -9.48
CA ALA A 107 10.19 0.75 -8.09
C ALA A 107 9.27 1.96 -7.87
N PHE A 108 8.58 1.99 -6.74
CA PHE A 108 7.69 3.08 -6.36
C PHE A 108 7.80 3.37 -4.86
N GLU A 109 7.28 4.51 -4.45
CA GLU A 109 7.03 4.83 -3.04
C GLU A 109 5.57 4.53 -2.73
N PHE A 110 5.35 3.83 -1.63
CA PHE A 110 4.03 3.62 -1.06
C PHE A 110 3.80 4.58 0.10
N ILE A 111 2.71 5.34 0.05
CA ILE A 111 2.37 6.35 1.05
C ILE A 111 0.96 6.08 1.56
N ALA A 112 0.81 6.05 2.88
CA ALA A 112 -0.49 5.94 3.53
C ALA A 112 -0.72 7.16 4.43
N TYR A 113 -1.91 7.73 4.38
CA TYR A 113 -2.35 8.83 5.22
C TYR A 113 -3.40 8.30 6.19
N VAL A 114 -3.12 8.44 7.48
CA VAL A 114 -3.97 7.98 8.57
C VAL A 114 -4.45 9.20 9.35
N GLU A 115 -5.75 9.27 9.62
CA GLU A 115 -6.36 10.41 10.32
C GLU A 115 -5.94 10.46 11.78
N VAL A 116 -5.63 11.65 12.26
CA VAL A 116 -5.37 11.93 13.69
C VAL A 116 -6.67 12.35 14.35
N VAL A 117 -7.01 11.64 15.41
CA VAL A 117 -8.24 11.88 16.18
C VAL A 117 -7.87 12.42 17.56
N GLY A 118 -8.51 13.53 17.95
CA GLY A 118 -8.42 14.10 19.28
C GLY A 118 -9.63 13.74 20.14
N ASP A 119 -9.69 14.32 21.34
CA ASP A 119 -10.76 14.08 22.32
C ASP A 119 -12.16 14.46 21.79
N ASN A 120 -12.25 15.39 20.82
CA ASN A 120 -13.50 15.90 20.27
C ASN A 120 -13.77 15.44 18.80
N GLY A 121 -13.03 14.45 18.32
CA GLY A 121 -13.13 13.93 16.95
C GLY A 121 -11.92 14.25 16.07
N PRO A 122 -12.05 14.16 14.73
CA PRO A 122 -10.97 14.42 13.79
C PRO A 122 -10.31 15.79 14.00
N THR A 123 -8.98 15.84 14.04
CA THR A 123 -8.23 17.09 14.20
C THR A 123 -8.01 17.85 12.91
N GLY A 124 -8.17 17.18 11.77
CA GLY A 124 -7.81 17.68 10.46
C GLY A 124 -6.33 17.47 10.11
N ASP A 125 -5.57 16.84 11.00
CA ASP A 125 -4.20 16.44 10.75
C ASP A 125 -4.12 14.95 10.40
N TYR A 126 -3.07 14.58 9.68
CA TYR A 126 -2.85 13.22 9.22
C TYR A 126 -1.41 12.79 9.49
N LEU A 127 -1.21 11.53 9.86
CA LEU A 127 0.11 10.91 9.83
C LEU A 127 0.36 10.27 8.47
N LYS A 128 1.36 10.79 7.79
CA LYS A 128 1.81 10.31 6.49
C LYS A 128 2.95 9.31 6.69
N TYR A 129 2.68 8.04 6.39
CA TYR A 129 3.67 6.97 6.36
C TYR A 129 4.21 6.82 4.95
N THR A 130 5.52 6.91 4.77
CA THR A 130 6.17 6.74 3.46
C THR A 130 7.13 5.55 3.50
N PHE A 131 6.88 4.56 2.66
CA PHE A 131 7.72 3.38 2.48
C PHE A 131 8.46 3.49 1.13
N PRO A 132 9.80 3.59 1.15
CA PRO A 132 10.59 3.75 -0.05
C PRO A 132 10.88 2.42 -0.75
N ASN A 133 11.28 2.51 -2.02
CA ASN A 133 11.74 1.39 -2.83
C ASN A 133 10.85 0.16 -2.77
N CYS A 134 9.56 0.39 -3.00
CA CYS A 134 8.56 -0.65 -3.04
C CYS A 134 8.52 -1.33 -4.40
N LYS A 135 8.21 -2.62 -4.39
CA LYS A 135 7.88 -3.42 -5.57
C LYS A 135 6.61 -4.19 -5.30
N GLY A 136 5.70 -4.19 -6.26
CA GLY A 136 4.47 -4.97 -6.17
C GLY A 136 4.69 -6.45 -6.50
N SER A 137 3.73 -7.27 -6.11
CA SER A 137 3.62 -8.66 -6.50
C SER A 137 2.38 -8.88 -7.37
N PHE A 138 2.19 -10.10 -7.85
CA PHE A 138 0.98 -10.47 -8.55
C PHE A 138 -0.23 -10.33 -7.63
N ILE A 139 -1.31 -9.77 -8.19
CA ILE A 139 -2.57 -9.59 -7.49
C ILE A 139 -3.33 -10.91 -7.47
N SER A 140 -3.91 -11.23 -6.33
CA SER A 140 -4.80 -12.38 -6.17
C SER A 140 -6.25 -11.86 -6.19
N PRO A 141 -6.94 -11.95 -7.34
CA PRO A 141 -8.34 -11.55 -7.41
C PRO A 141 -9.20 -12.52 -6.58
N ASN A 142 -10.10 -11.99 -5.78
CA ASN A 142 -11.05 -12.77 -5.01
C ASN A 142 -12.47 -12.37 -5.40
N PHE A 143 -13.24 -13.36 -5.87
CA PHE A 143 -14.62 -13.17 -6.29
C PHE A 143 -15.53 -14.03 -5.42
N LYS A 144 -16.53 -13.42 -4.81
CA LYS A 144 -17.52 -14.11 -4.01
C LYS A 144 -18.92 -13.59 -4.37
N ASP A 145 -19.85 -14.51 -4.55
CA ASP A 145 -21.23 -14.14 -4.84
C ASP A 145 -21.87 -13.37 -3.69
N GLY A 146 -22.53 -12.26 -4.02
CA GLY A 146 -23.18 -11.39 -3.04
C GLY A 146 -22.26 -10.47 -2.24
N GLU A 147 -20.96 -10.44 -2.53
CA GLU A 147 -19.99 -9.51 -1.91
C GLU A 147 -19.35 -8.60 -2.96
N TYR A 148 -18.92 -7.41 -2.53
CA TYR A 148 -18.13 -6.54 -3.39
C TYR A 148 -16.77 -7.16 -3.68
N TYR A 149 -16.26 -6.88 -4.87
CA TYR A 149 -14.93 -7.31 -5.26
C TYR A 149 -13.87 -6.62 -4.39
N ALA A 150 -12.97 -7.41 -3.81
CA ALA A 150 -11.83 -6.90 -3.08
C ALA A 150 -10.54 -7.37 -3.74
N ASN A 151 -9.69 -6.41 -4.10
CA ASN A 151 -8.33 -6.69 -4.55
C ASN A 151 -7.40 -6.77 -3.36
N GLU A 152 -6.64 -7.84 -3.26
CA GLU A 152 -5.53 -7.93 -2.32
C GLU A 152 -4.22 -7.93 -3.11
N TYR A 153 -3.35 -6.98 -2.77
CA TYR A 153 -2.02 -6.92 -3.35
C TYR A 153 -0.95 -6.72 -2.28
N THR A 154 0.15 -7.42 -2.46
CA THR A 154 1.30 -7.35 -1.57
C THR A 154 2.38 -6.47 -2.19
N ILE A 155 2.87 -5.53 -1.42
CA ILE A 155 3.95 -4.63 -1.77
C ILE A 155 5.14 -4.98 -0.88
N LYS A 156 6.33 -5.12 -1.47
CA LYS A 156 7.56 -5.38 -0.75
C LYS A 156 8.42 -4.12 -0.74
N SER A 157 8.51 -3.46 0.42
CA SER A 157 9.46 -2.36 0.62
C SER A 157 10.81 -2.91 1.04
N ARG A 158 11.83 -2.62 0.24
CA ARG A 158 13.22 -3.03 0.48
C ARG A 158 14.13 -1.82 0.25
N PRO A 159 14.27 -0.93 1.24
CA PRO A 159 15.12 0.23 1.14
C PRO A 159 16.58 -0.15 0.90
N ALA A 160 17.35 0.78 0.36
CA ALA A 160 18.79 0.59 0.20
C ALA A 160 19.49 0.57 1.54
N LEU A 161 20.68 -0.02 1.60
CA LEU A 161 21.51 -0.01 2.81
C LEU A 161 21.75 1.43 3.28
N ASN A 162 21.70 1.64 4.60
CA ASN A 162 21.89 2.93 5.26
C ASN A 162 20.80 3.98 4.95
N THR A 163 19.63 3.55 4.47
CA THR A 163 18.45 4.41 4.33
C THR A 163 17.39 4.04 5.36
N SER A 164 16.46 4.96 5.63
CA SER A 164 15.35 4.71 6.55
C SER A 164 14.43 3.62 6.01
N LEU A 165 13.93 2.78 6.91
CA LEU A 165 12.94 1.74 6.57
C LEU A 165 11.62 2.36 6.11
N TYR A 166 11.20 3.39 6.79
CA TYR A 166 10.05 4.23 6.46
C TYR A 166 10.19 5.58 7.19
N THR A 167 9.41 6.57 6.78
CA THR A 167 9.29 7.85 7.48
C THR A 167 7.86 8.08 7.90
N VAL A 168 7.67 8.82 9.02
CA VAL A 168 6.36 9.26 9.49
C VAL A 168 6.41 10.77 9.64
N GLU A 169 5.47 11.47 9.03
CA GLU A 169 5.37 12.92 9.04
C GLU A 169 3.95 13.32 9.42
N LEU A 170 3.81 14.35 10.27
CA LEU A 170 2.53 14.98 10.54
C LEU A 170 2.26 16.02 9.44
N VAL A 171 1.11 15.94 8.79
CA VAL A 171 0.69 16.86 7.72
C VAL A 171 -0.74 17.32 7.98
N SER A 172 -1.01 18.60 7.70
CA SER A 172 -2.33 19.21 7.89
C SER A 172 -3.18 19.24 6.61
N GLU A 173 -2.60 18.83 5.49
CA GLU A 173 -3.30 18.83 4.20
C GLU A 173 -3.06 17.52 3.44
N LEU A 174 -4.11 17.00 2.83
CA LEU A 174 -4.00 15.88 1.90
C LEU A 174 -3.61 16.40 0.51
N PRO A 175 -2.78 15.64 -0.25
CA PRO A 175 -2.42 16.04 -1.62
C PRO A 175 -3.66 16.16 -2.50
N VAL A 176 -3.73 17.24 -3.25
CA VAL A 176 -4.79 17.48 -4.25
C VAL A 176 -4.62 16.50 -5.41
N GLY A 177 -5.69 15.82 -5.81
CA GLY A 177 -5.66 14.87 -6.94
C GLY A 177 -6.11 13.46 -6.60
N VAL A 178 -6.81 13.29 -5.48
CA VAL A 178 -7.60 12.07 -5.25
C VAL A 178 -8.54 11.94 -6.43
N VAL A 179 -8.45 10.85 -7.18
CA VAL A 179 -9.55 10.47 -8.08
C VAL A 179 -10.72 10.13 -7.16
N ALA A 180 -11.43 11.17 -6.72
CA ALA A 180 -12.71 10.98 -6.07
C ALA A 180 -13.52 10.10 -7.01
N PHE A 181 -14.08 9.03 -6.49
CA PHE A 181 -15.03 8.21 -7.22
C PHE A 181 -16.06 9.15 -7.80
N LYS A 182 -16.03 9.41 -9.10
CA LYS A 182 -17.18 9.97 -9.78
C LYS A 182 -18.23 8.85 -9.78
N HIS A 183 -19.08 8.85 -8.77
CA HIS A 183 -20.39 8.26 -8.94
C HIS A 183 -20.94 8.88 -10.24
N PRO A 184 -21.33 8.07 -11.24
CA PRO A 184 -22.16 8.61 -12.28
C PRO A 184 -23.35 9.23 -11.53
N ALA A 185 -23.48 10.56 -11.62
CA ALA A 185 -24.63 11.25 -11.06
C ALA A 185 -25.84 10.53 -11.64
N LEU A 186 -26.70 10.03 -10.77
CA LEU A 186 -28.05 9.72 -11.15
C LEU A 186 -28.61 11.08 -11.60
N GLU A 187 -28.62 11.32 -12.89
CA GLU A 187 -29.42 12.37 -13.48
C GLU A 187 -30.86 12.03 -13.12
N VAL A 188 -31.36 12.62 -12.05
CA VAL A 188 -32.79 12.68 -11.78
C VAL A 188 -33.31 13.60 -12.87
N GLU A 189 -33.87 13.03 -13.94
CA GLU A 189 -34.73 13.77 -14.84
C GLU A 189 -35.88 14.32 -14.00
N GLU A 190 -35.84 15.62 -13.69
CA GLU A 190 -36.99 16.33 -13.22
C GLU A 190 -38.01 16.35 -14.41
N GLU A 191 -38.94 15.42 -14.36
CA GLU A 191 -40.14 15.45 -15.16
C GLU A 191 -40.85 16.75 -14.81
N GLN A 192 -40.76 17.72 -15.72
CA GLN A 192 -41.59 18.93 -15.67
C GLN A 192 -43.05 18.51 -15.81
N ILE A 193 -43.75 18.53 -14.69
CA ILE A 193 -45.21 18.47 -14.69
C ILE A 193 -45.67 19.85 -15.13
N GLU A 194 -45.99 20.02 -16.42
CA GLU A 194 -46.78 21.16 -16.90
C GLU A 194 -48.23 20.98 -16.45
N GLU A 195 -48.75 21.98 -15.71
CA GLU A 195 -50.17 22.21 -15.48
C GLU A 195 -50.86 22.78 -16.73
#